data_9996b9e9d5299291e225254b97c0ae74
#
_entry.id   9996b9e9d5299291e225254b97c0ae74
#
_cell.length_a   1.000
_cell.length_b   1.000
_cell.length_c   1.000
_cell.angle_alpha   90.00
_cell.angle_beta   90.00
_cell.angle_gamma   90.00
#
_symmetry.space_group_name_H-M   'P 1'
#
loop_
_entity.id
_entity.type
_entity.pdbx_description
1 polymer ?
#
loop_
_entity_poly.entity_id
_entity_poly.type
_entity_poly.pdbx_seq_one_letter_code
_entity_poly.pdbx_strand_id
1 'polypeptide(L)'
;MPVERSAMLGARLWVVWWTPREGVTAADVEAALDAHLEWMLGLEAAGHVVASGPLTSGPGVAPGAGLTVLRASTEQEAVALAAQDPFIAKGLRTFDVFGWRVMEGALTVRVSFGTTSYRIS
;
A
#
# COMPACT_ATOMS: atom_id res chain seq x y z
N MET A 1 33.09 8.84 -8.00
CA MET A 1 32.33 9.93 -8.68
C MET A 1 31.26 10.44 -7.75
N PRO A 2 31.17 11.73 -7.52
CA PRO A 2 30.06 12.25 -6.71
C PRO A 2 28.72 12.04 -7.40
N VAL A 3 27.71 11.76 -6.59
CA VAL A 3 26.32 11.62 -7.07
C VAL A 3 25.65 12.99 -7.01
N GLU A 4 25.00 13.39 -8.11
CA GLU A 4 24.23 14.63 -8.17
C GLU A 4 22.86 14.41 -7.50
N ARG A 5 22.81 14.61 -6.19
CA ARG A 5 21.63 14.34 -5.38
C ARG A 5 20.44 15.23 -5.71
N SER A 6 20.67 16.44 -6.17
CA SER A 6 19.61 17.36 -6.56
C SER A 6 18.83 16.90 -7.81
N ALA A 7 19.41 16.00 -8.60
CA ALA A 7 18.77 15.42 -9.78
C ALA A 7 17.88 14.22 -9.45
N MET A 8 17.92 13.72 -8.20
CA MET A 8 17.08 12.60 -7.78
C MET A 8 15.65 13.08 -7.53
N LEU A 9 14.67 12.26 -7.91
CA LEU A 9 13.26 12.62 -7.83
C LEU A 9 12.80 12.96 -6.42
N GLY A 10 13.21 12.15 -5.43
CA GLY A 10 12.87 12.39 -4.03
C GLY A 10 11.36 12.42 -3.76
N ALA A 11 10.58 11.61 -4.45
CA ALA A 11 9.13 11.59 -4.32
C ALA A 11 8.72 11.26 -2.88
N ARG A 12 7.83 12.08 -2.32
CA ARG A 12 7.29 11.87 -0.98
C ARG A 12 6.05 11.01 -1.06
N LEU A 13 6.11 9.87 -0.40
CA LEU A 13 5.00 8.93 -0.27
C LEU A 13 4.77 8.64 1.20
N TRP A 14 3.71 7.89 1.48
CA TRP A 14 3.32 7.48 2.83
C TRP A 14 3.18 5.98 2.86
N VAL A 15 3.89 5.33 3.79
CA VAL A 15 3.81 3.88 3.98
C VAL A 15 2.85 3.62 5.14
N VAL A 16 1.83 2.83 4.87
CA VAL A 16 0.92 2.33 5.90
C VAL A 16 1.33 0.90 6.21
N TRP A 17 1.74 0.69 7.44
CA TRP A 17 2.09 -0.63 7.95
C TRP A 17 0.89 -1.18 8.71
N TRP A 18 0.30 -2.25 8.19
CA TRP A 18 -0.87 -2.87 8.80
C TRP A 18 -0.44 -4.01 9.72
N THR A 19 -0.85 -3.92 10.99
CA THR A 19 -0.53 -4.92 12.00
C THR A 19 -1.81 -5.64 12.41
N PRO A 20 -1.91 -6.98 12.20
CA PRO A 20 -3.08 -7.73 12.64
C PRO A 20 -3.20 -7.71 14.16
N ARG A 21 -4.42 -7.68 14.65
CA ARG A 21 -4.68 -7.85 16.08
C ARG A 21 -4.47 -9.32 16.47
N GLU A 22 -4.11 -9.53 17.73
CA GLU A 22 -3.94 -10.86 18.27
C GLU A 22 -5.22 -11.70 18.10
N GLY A 23 -5.07 -12.95 17.69
CA GLY A 23 -6.18 -13.88 17.51
C GLY A 23 -6.93 -13.79 16.20
N VAL A 24 -6.56 -12.86 15.30
CA VAL A 24 -7.18 -12.77 13.97
C VAL A 24 -6.80 -13.98 13.13
N THR A 25 -7.81 -14.62 12.54
CA THR A 25 -7.63 -15.81 11.70
C THR A 25 -7.73 -15.46 10.21
N ALA A 26 -7.31 -16.38 9.35
CA ALA A 26 -7.48 -16.24 7.90
C ALA A 26 -8.98 -16.16 7.53
N ALA A 27 -9.84 -16.85 8.25
CA ALA A 27 -11.29 -16.81 8.02
C ALA A 27 -11.88 -15.43 8.37
N ASP A 28 -11.39 -14.77 9.42
CA ASP A 28 -11.80 -13.41 9.78
C ASP A 28 -11.44 -12.42 8.67
N VAL A 29 -10.24 -12.54 8.13
CA VAL A 29 -9.77 -11.69 7.02
C VAL A 29 -10.60 -11.95 5.77
N GLU A 30 -10.83 -13.21 5.42
CA GLU A 30 -11.62 -13.59 4.24
C GLU A 30 -13.04 -13.04 4.32
N ALA A 31 -13.68 -13.09 5.49
CA ALA A 31 -15.03 -12.59 5.67
C ALA A 31 -15.17 -11.07 5.44
N ALA A 32 -14.10 -10.31 5.63
CA ALA A 32 -14.08 -8.86 5.44
C ALA A 32 -13.40 -8.43 4.14
N LEU A 33 -12.88 -9.38 3.36
CA LEU A 33 -12.01 -9.09 2.23
C LEU A 33 -12.70 -8.31 1.11
N ASP A 34 -13.93 -8.67 0.75
CA ASP A 34 -14.64 -7.99 -0.34
C ASP A 34 -14.84 -6.51 -0.04
N ALA A 35 -15.26 -6.17 1.17
CA ALA A 35 -15.44 -4.78 1.59
C ALA A 35 -14.09 -4.02 1.58
N HIS A 36 -13.03 -4.67 2.04
CA HIS A 36 -11.68 -4.10 2.02
C HIS A 36 -11.20 -3.83 0.58
N LEU A 37 -11.37 -4.79 -0.32
CA LEU A 37 -10.95 -4.65 -1.72
C LEU A 37 -11.77 -3.57 -2.44
N GLU A 38 -13.07 -3.49 -2.21
CA GLU A 38 -13.89 -2.42 -2.78
C GLU A 38 -13.38 -1.04 -2.38
N TRP A 39 -13.07 -0.86 -1.10
CA TRP A 39 -12.49 0.38 -0.60
C TRP A 39 -11.11 0.66 -1.20
N MET A 40 -10.20 -0.32 -1.21
CA MET A 40 -8.85 -0.17 -1.72
C MET A 40 -8.83 0.14 -3.22
N LEU A 41 -9.66 -0.54 -4.01
CA LEU A 41 -9.78 -0.29 -5.45
C LEU A 41 -10.37 1.10 -5.72
N GLY A 42 -11.23 1.60 -4.86
CA GLY A 42 -11.71 2.97 -4.92
C GLY A 42 -10.59 3.99 -4.70
N LEU A 43 -9.71 3.75 -3.74
CA LEU A 43 -8.53 4.59 -3.52
C LEU A 43 -7.56 4.52 -4.71
N GLU A 44 -7.36 3.34 -5.28
CA GLU A 44 -6.53 3.16 -6.48
C GLU A 44 -7.08 3.97 -7.66
N ALA A 45 -8.39 3.88 -7.93
CA ALA A 45 -9.04 4.63 -8.99
C ALA A 45 -8.94 6.15 -8.77
N ALA A 46 -8.94 6.60 -7.53
CA ALA A 46 -8.76 8.01 -7.17
C ALA A 46 -7.29 8.48 -7.22
N GLY A 47 -6.34 7.58 -7.51
CA GLY A 47 -4.92 7.93 -7.63
C GLY A 47 -4.14 7.94 -6.32
N HIS A 48 -4.74 7.49 -5.22
CA HIS A 48 -4.08 7.50 -3.90
C HIS A 48 -3.13 6.32 -3.66
N VAL A 49 -3.24 5.25 -4.43
CA VAL A 49 -2.46 4.02 -4.18
C VAL A 49 -1.32 3.87 -5.19
N VAL A 50 -0.11 3.76 -4.69
CA VAL A 50 1.06 3.39 -5.50
C VAL A 50 1.15 1.87 -5.62
N ALA A 51 1.07 1.18 -4.49
CA ALA A 51 1.08 -0.28 -4.40
C ALA A 51 0.53 -0.69 -3.04
N SER A 52 -0.09 -1.85 -2.97
CA SER A 52 -0.68 -2.38 -1.74
C SER A 52 -0.81 -3.88 -1.83
N GLY A 53 -0.69 -4.56 -0.71
CA GLY A 53 -0.93 -6.00 -0.64
C GLY A 53 -0.59 -6.60 0.72
N PRO A 54 -0.99 -7.85 0.93
CA PRO A 54 -0.64 -8.56 2.14
C PRO A 54 0.85 -8.92 2.16
N LEU A 55 1.43 -8.93 3.35
CA LEU A 55 2.73 -9.54 3.56
C LEU A 55 2.55 -11.06 3.64
N THR A 56 3.42 -11.79 2.97
CA THR A 56 3.27 -13.25 2.82
C THR A 56 4.18 -14.06 3.73
N SER A 57 5.26 -13.45 4.20
CA SER A 57 6.23 -14.10 5.10
C SER A 57 7.10 -13.05 5.78
N GLY A 58 7.69 -13.43 6.88
CA GLY A 58 8.63 -12.59 7.64
C GLY A 58 8.29 -12.53 9.12
N PRO A 59 9.17 -11.93 9.94
CA PRO A 59 8.95 -11.81 11.38
C PRO A 59 7.63 -11.08 11.70
N GLY A 60 6.80 -11.69 12.55
CA GLY A 60 5.54 -11.10 12.98
C GLY A 60 4.42 -11.07 11.93
N VAL A 61 4.63 -11.70 10.77
CA VAL A 61 3.61 -11.75 9.72
C VAL A 61 2.56 -12.80 10.06
N ALA A 62 1.30 -12.38 10.06
CA ALA A 62 0.13 -13.18 10.37
C ALA A 62 -1.02 -12.72 9.45
N PRO A 63 -2.15 -13.46 9.38
CA PRO A 63 -3.30 -13.01 8.60
C PRO A 63 -3.73 -11.58 8.95
N GLY A 64 -3.83 -10.72 7.96
CA GLY A 64 -4.12 -9.28 8.12
C GLY A 64 -2.90 -8.37 8.08
N ALA A 65 -1.68 -8.91 8.13
CA ALA A 65 -0.47 -8.11 7.94
C ALA A 65 -0.37 -7.64 6.49
N GLY A 66 0.05 -6.41 6.30
CA GLY A 66 0.15 -5.85 4.96
C GLY A 66 0.92 -4.54 4.91
N LEU A 67 1.10 -4.05 3.70
CA LEU A 67 1.75 -2.79 3.42
C LEU A 67 0.99 -2.07 2.31
N THR A 68 0.79 -0.77 2.50
CA THR A 68 0.21 0.10 1.46
C THR A 68 1.08 1.33 1.32
N VAL A 69 1.36 1.72 0.09
CA VAL A 69 2.06 2.97 -0.21
C VAL A 69 1.06 3.93 -0.83
N LEU A 70 0.86 5.07 -0.17
CA LEU A 70 -0.13 6.07 -0.55
C LEU A 70 0.52 7.34 -1.10
N ARG A 71 -0.19 7.98 -2.04
CA ARG A 71 -0.01 9.38 -2.39
C ARG A 71 -0.99 10.19 -1.55
N ALA A 72 -0.47 11.13 -0.79
CA ALA A 72 -1.26 12.08 -0.02
C ALA A 72 -0.45 13.35 0.19
N SER A 73 -1.12 14.48 0.34
CA SER A 73 -0.46 15.78 0.48
C SER A 73 0.15 15.97 1.87
N THR A 74 -0.43 15.34 2.88
CA THR A 74 -0.02 15.46 4.28
C THR A 74 -0.12 14.13 5.00
N GLU A 75 0.56 14.02 6.15
CA GLU A 75 0.43 12.87 7.03
C GLU A 75 -1.01 12.69 7.49
N GLN A 76 -1.70 13.78 7.84
CA GLN A 76 -3.09 13.73 8.28
C GLN A 76 -4.01 13.14 7.20
N GLU A 77 -3.80 13.51 5.94
CA GLU A 77 -4.55 12.91 4.83
C GLU A 77 -4.29 11.41 4.71
N ALA A 78 -3.03 11.00 4.80
CA ALA A 78 -2.67 9.57 4.75
C ALA A 78 -3.30 8.79 5.90
N VAL A 79 -3.26 9.32 7.11
CA VAL A 79 -3.90 8.70 8.28
C VAL A 79 -5.41 8.62 8.09
N ALA A 80 -6.04 9.68 7.60
CA ALA A 80 -7.49 9.70 7.37
C ALA A 80 -7.92 8.66 6.33
N LEU A 81 -7.14 8.49 5.25
CA LEU A 81 -7.39 7.48 4.25
C LEU A 81 -7.26 6.06 4.83
N ALA A 82 -6.18 5.81 5.57
CA ALA A 82 -5.95 4.49 6.18
C ALA A 82 -7.03 4.13 7.21
N ALA A 83 -7.52 5.09 7.97
CA ALA A 83 -8.55 4.88 8.99
C ALA A 83 -9.90 4.43 8.42
N GLN A 84 -10.13 4.60 7.12
CA GLN A 84 -11.35 4.19 6.45
C GLN A 84 -11.40 2.70 6.11
N ASP A 85 -10.30 1.98 6.31
CA ASP A 85 -10.21 0.56 5.99
C ASP A 85 -11.29 -0.26 6.72
N PRO A 86 -12.11 -1.05 5.99
CA PRO A 86 -13.08 -1.94 6.61
C PRO A 86 -12.48 -2.94 7.60
N PHE A 87 -11.23 -3.38 7.42
CA PHE A 87 -10.54 -4.21 8.40
C PHE A 87 -10.33 -3.49 9.73
N ILE A 88 -10.07 -2.19 9.70
CA ILE A 88 -9.97 -1.36 10.92
C ILE A 88 -11.34 -1.26 11.61
N ALA A 89 -12.39 -0.99 10.84
CA ALA A 89 -13.75 -0.89 11.37
C ALA A 89 -14.21 -2.18 12.06
N LYS A 90 -13.74 -3.33 11.58
CA LYS A 90 -14.06 -4.64 12.15
C LYS A 90 -13.09 -5.08 13.26
N GLY A 91 -12.13 -4.24 13.62
CA GLY A 91 -11.18 -4.54 14.68
C GLY A 91 -10.17 -5.63 14.35
N LEU A 92 -9.89 -5.88 13.07
CA LEU A 92 -9.00 -6.96 12.65
C LEU A 92 -7.53 -6.55 12.65
N ARG A 93 -7.22 -5.26 12.49
CA ARG A 93 -5.85 -4.75 12.46
C ARG A 93 -5.76 -3.31 12.93
N THR A 94 -4.56 -2.88 13.23
CA THR A 94 -4.18 -1.50 13.49
C THR A 94 -3.19 -1.07 12.41
N PHE A 95 -2.82 0.22 12.39
CA PHE A 95 -1.87 0.71 11.43
C PHE A 95 -0.96 1.79 12.00
N ASP A 96 0.20 1.92 11.38
CA ASP A 96 1.12 3.04 11.55
C ASP A 96 1.39 3.66 10.19
N VAL A 97 1.60 4.96 10.16
CA VAL A 97 1.90 5.70 8.94
C VAL A 97 3.30 6.29 9.03
N PHE A 98 4.11 6.03 8.01
CA PHE A 98 5.47 6.54 7.89
C PHE A 98 5.60 7.39 6.64
N GLY A 99 6.22 8.57 6.77
CA GLY A 99 6.66 9.31 5.59
C GLY A 99 7.83 8.59 4.94
N TRP A 100 7.80 8.46 3.61
CA TRP A 100 8.84 7.80 2.84
C TRP A 100 9.25 8.64 1.64
N ARG A 101 10.51 9.04 1.61
CA ARG A 101 11.08 9.71 0.44
C ARG A 101 11.74 8.67 -0.44
N VAL A 102 11.17 8.46 -1.62
CA VAL A 102 11.69 7.48 -2.57
C VAL A 102 12.83 8.13 -3.35
N MET A 103 14.03 7.63 -3.17
CA MET A 103 15.25 8.19 -3.77
C MET A 103 15.80 7.33 -4.89
N GLU A 104 15.66 6.02 -4.81
CA GLU A 104 16.20 5.08 -5.79
C GLU A 104 15.14 4.06 -6.19
N GLY A 105 15.27 3.54 -7.36
CA GLY A 105 14.41 2.54 -7.93
C GLY A 105 14.14 2.83 -9.40
N ALA A 106 13.65 1.83 -10.10
CA ALA A 106 13.30 1.96 -11.51
C ALA A 106 12.10 1.06 -11.83
N LEU A 107 11.35 1.50 -12.82
CA LEU A 107 10.20 0.77 -13.34
C LEU A 107 10.31 0.71 -14.86
N THR A 108 10.16 -0.47 -15.43
CA THR A 108 10.11 -0.66 -16.88
C THR A 108 8.72 -1.06 -17.29
N VAL A 109 8.15 -0.31 -18.24
CA VAL A 109 6.80 -0.59 -18.78
C VAL A 109 6.95 -1.03 -20.24
N ARG A 110 6.42 -2.22 -20.55
CA ARG A 110 6.33 -2.71 -21.92
C ARG A 110 4.88 -2.66 -22.37
N VAL A 111 4.62 -1.94 -23.45
CA VAL A 111 3.32 -1.89 -24.11
C VAL A 111 3.37 -2.72 -25.37
N SER A 112 2.41 -3.63 -25.55
CA SER A 112 2.29 -4.46 -26.74
C SER A 112 1.06 -4.08 -27.54
N PHE A 113 1.27 -3.61 -28.77
CA PHE A 113 0.16 -3.25 -29.67
C PHE A 113 -0.54 -4.48 -30.23
N GLY A 114 0.23 -5.57 -30.49
CA GLY A 114 -0.33 -6.79 -31.06
C GLY A 114 -1.30 -7.53 -30.15
N THR A 115 -1.08 -7.46 -28.84
CA THR A 115 -1.94 -8.09 -27.83
C THR A 115 -2.75 -7.08 -27.04
N THR A 116 -2.63 -5.78 -27.31
CA THR A 116 -3.27 -4.69 -26.56
C THR A 116 -3.06 -4.80 -25.05
N SER A 117 -1.85 -5.21 -24.67
CA SER A 117 -1.48 -5.42 -23.25
C SER A 117 -0.22 -4.63 -22.89
N TYR A 118 0.04 -4.55 -21.59
CA TYR A 118 1.29 -3.99 -21.09
C TYR A 118 1.85 -4.89 -19.99
N ARG A 119 3.13 -4.72 -19.70
CA ARG A 119 3.82 -5.43 -18.63
C ARG A 119 4.76 -4.48 -17.90
N ILE A 120 4.77 -4.59 -16.57
CA ILE A 120 5.68 -3.87 -15.70
C ILE A 120 6.71 -4.86 -15.16
N SER A 121 7.96 -4.47 -15.24
CA SER A 121 9.08 -5.29 -14.77
C SER A 121 9.94 -4.54 -13.76
#